data_e57be2f329ebb07317d6c0eb2cf17b8a
#
_entry.id   e57be2f329ebb07317d6c0eb2cf17b8a
#
_cell.length_a   1.000
_cell.length_b   1.000
_cell.length_c   1.000
_cell.angle_alpha   90.00
_cell.angle_beta   90.00
_cell.angle_gamma   90.00
#
_symmetry.space_group_name_H-M   'P 1'
#
loop_
_entity.id
_entity.type
_entity.pdbx_description
1 polymer ?
#
loop_
_entity_poly.entity_id
_entity_poly.type
_entity_poly.pdbx_seq_one_letter_code
_entity_poly.pdbx_strand_id
1 'polypeptide(L)'
;MNRKKKYDIDSNIQPHFLSYSKYDGVITSDDMSKISGQKLETIIRLNANENPYGTDPDVIKSLQNLQTHLYPDPNQKKIRLALSKYTGISSENLMAGAGGDEIIDLLMRLFVSPGEIVIDCPPTFGMYKFSSDLSGGKVISIERDEYWNLDLEKILQNSKTGKIIFIASPNNPTGNVLDEQTAKKILDTGILLVIDETYFEFSGISLSHLIEEYENLVILRSFSKWAGLAGLRIGYAIGSTKIINILMQIKQPYNINIAAEVAAISAINEKDNLLINVKKLIDQRIKLQNFIDTSKDKIMFFPSSANFLLCRFRDFSGDEIYDELSYKGIFVRKFSHFALTDCVRISSGTSNQTDTLIDVLKNIVS
;
A
#
# COMPACT_ATOMS: atom_id res chain seq x y z
N MET A 1 30.95 0.97 -49.73
CA MET A 1 30.91 0.80 -48.28
C MET A 1 29.50 1.17 -47.77
N ASN A 2 28.63 0.18 -47.56
CA ASN A 2 27.29 0.40 -46.96
C ASN A 2 27.47 0.75 -45.48
N ARG A 3 27.32 2.02 -45.11
CA ARG A 3 27.14 2.39 -43.70
C ARG A 3 25.85 1.72 -43.22
N LYS A 4 25.98 0.65 -42.40
CA LYS A 4 24.81 0.13 -41.62
C LYS A 4 24.20 1.35 -40.93
N LYS A 5 22.92 1.66 -41.24
CA LYS A 5 22.14 2.65 -40.50
C LYS A 5 22.25 2.27 -39.01
N LYS A 6 22.84 3.15 -38.20
CA LYS A 6 22.93 2.90 -36.77
C LYS A 6 21.47 2.87 -36.27
N TYR A 7 21.04 1.71 -35.76
CA TYR A 7 19.71 1.56 -35.22
C TYR A 7 19.58 2.45 -33.99
N ASP A 8 18.61 3.35 -34.01
CA ASP A 8 18.31 4.25 -32.89
C ASP A 8 17.14 3.62 -32.13
N ILE A 9 17.44 3.05 -30.94
CA ILE A 9 16.44 2.38 -30.13
C ILE A 9 15.43 3.39 -29.54
N ASP A 10 15.86 4.62 -29.26
CA ASP A 10 15.02 5.65 -28.64
C ASP A 10 13.84 6.05 -29.53
N SER A 11 14.04 6.01 -30.86
CA SER A 11 12.97 6.28 -31.84
C SER A 11 11.82 5.24 -31.81
N ASN A 12 12.05 4.07 -31.20
CA ASN A 12 11.07 2.98 -31.09
C ASN A 12 10.50 2.82 -29.68
N ILE A 13 11.04 3.56 -28.70
CA ILE A 13 10.50 3.60 -27.33
C ILE A 13 9.31 4.54 -27.33
N GLN A 14 8.22 4.16 -26.63
CA GLN A 14 7.08 5.04 -26.43
C GLN A 14 7.53 6.33 -25.73
N PRO A 15 7.14 7.52 -26.19
CA PRO A 15 7.72 8.80 -25.74
C PRO A 15 7.63 9.05 -24.24
N HIS A 16 6.56 8.58 -23.56
CA HIS A 16 6.42 8.77 -22.13
C HIS A 16 7.43 7.99 -21.28
N PHE A 17 8.05 6.92 -21.83
CA PHE A 17 9.12 6.20 -21.12
C PHE A 17 10.48 6.90 -21.20
N LEU A 18 10.71 7.78 -22.18
CA LEU A 18 11.99 8.48 -22.31
C LEU A 18 12.24 9.50 -21.19
N SER A 19 11.18 10.02 -20.57
CA SER A 19 11.23 10.97 -19.44
C SER A 19 10.80 10.36 -18.10
N TYR A 20 10.69 9.04 -18.05
CA TYR A 20 10.15 8.33 -16.90
C TYR A 20 11.13 8.27 -15.73
N SER A 21 10.67 8.56 -14.51
CA SER A 21 11.46 8.46 -13.29
C SER A 21 11.22 7.16 -12.55
N LYS A 22 12.29 6.54 -12.06
CA LYS A 22 12.21 5.31 -11.27
C LYS A 22 11.38 5.53 -10.00
N TYR A 23 10.58 4.53 -9.63
CA TYR A 23 9.90 4.50 -8.33
C TYR A 23 10.92 4.45 -7.18
N ASP A 24 10.75 5.32 -6.20
CA ASP A 24 11.58 5.36 -4.99
C ASP A 24 11.15 4.26 -4.00
N GLY A 25 11.75 3.10 -4.14
CA GLY A 25 11.49 1.92 -3.31
C GLY A 25 12.06 2.03 -1.90
N VAL A 26 11.95 0.94 -1.16
CA VAL A 26 12.55 0.79 0.17
C VAL A 26 14.02 0.38 0.01
N ILE A 27 14.93 0.96 0.80
CA ILE A 27 16.35 0.58 0.81
C ILE A 27 16.52 -0.88 1.25
N THR A 28 17.54 -1.55 0.73
CA THR A 28 17.82 -2.95 1.04
C THR A 28 18.39 -3.12 2.44
N SER A 29 18.27 -4.33 3.00
CA SER A 29 18.87 -4.65 4.30
C SER A 29 20.40 -4.45 4.31
N ASP A 30 21.08 -4.77 3.18
CA ASP A 30 22.52 -4.57 3.04
C ASP A 30 22.90 -3.07 3.04
N ASP A 31 22.09 -2.22 2.41
CA ASP A 31 22.30 -0.78 2.44
C ASP A 31 22.02 -0.21 3.83
N MET A 32 21.01 -0.73 4.55
CA MET A 32 20.77 -0.37 5.95
C MET A 32 21.99 -0.69 6.83
N SER A 33 22.59 -1.89 6.64
CA SER A 33 23.80 -2.30 7.37
C SER A 33 24.99 -1.38 7.07
N LYS A 34 25.19 -0.98 5.80
CA LYS A 34 26.25 -0.04 5.41
C LYS A 34 26.06 1.35 6.02
N ILE A 35 24.82 1.88 6.04
CA ILE A 35 24.49 3.21 6.59
C ILE A 35 24.71 3.22 8.10
N SER A 36 24.21 2.23 8.80
CA SER A 36 24.28 2.19 10.28
C SER A 36 25.61 1.65 10.83
N GLY A 37 26.38 0.91 10.02
CA GLY A 37 27.54 0.15 10.50
C GLY A 37 27.18 -1.03 11.40
N GLN A 38 25.89 -1.40 11.49
CA GLN A 38 25.39 -2.47 12.36
C GLN A 38 25.16 -3.77 11.59
N LYS A 39 25.10 -4.89 12.34
CA LYS A 39 24.73 -6.20 11.79
C LYS A 39 23.24 -6.23 11.44
N LEU A 40 22.87 -6.98 10.41
CA LEU A 40 21.49 -7.09 9.93
C LEU A 40 20.48 -7.51 11.02
N GLU A 41 20.91 -8.38 11.93
CA GLU A 41 20.07 -8.91 13.01
C GLU A 41 19.72 -7.87 14.07
N THR A 42 20.50 -6.78 14.16
CA THR A 42 20.27 -5.68 15.13
C THR A 42 19.52 -4.50 14.54
N ILE A 43 19.30 -4.49 13.22
CA ILE A 43 18.60 -3.39 12.52
C ILE A 43 17.10 -3.44 12.81
N ILE A 44 16.56 -2.30 13.21
CA ILE A 44 15.12 -2.08 13.45
C ILE A 44 14.49 -1.45 12.20
N ARG A 45 13.65 -2.24 11.51
CA ARG A 45 13.01 -1.84 10.24
C ARG A 45 11.59 -1.31 10.50
N LEU A 46 11.44 0.00 10.56
CA LEU A 46 10.15 0.69 10.74
C LEU A 46 9.79 1.58 9.54
N ASN A 47 10.26 1.23 8.35
CA ASN A 47 10.15 2.05 7.13
C ASN A 47 9.17 1.52 6.08
N ALA A 48 8.79 0.23 6.12
CA ALA A 48 8.05 -0.44 5.05
C ALA A 48 6.63 -0.90 5.46
N ASN A 49 6.19 -0.59 6.67
CA ASN A 49 4.91 -1.07 7.22
C ASN A 49 4.80 -2.60 7.16
N GLU A 50 5.93 -3.30 7.30
CA GLU A 50 5.99 -4.76 7.38
C GLU A 50 5.47 -5.25 8.73
N ASN A 51 5.04 -6.51 8.81
CA ASN A 51 4.67 -7.14 10.06
C ASN A 51 5.90 -7.80 10.69
N PRO A 52 6.49 -7.26 11.77
CA PRO A 52 7.71 -7.80 12.38
C PRO A 52 7.49 -9.14 13.11
N TYR A 53 6.24 -9.54 13.35
CA TYR A 53 5.93 -10.86 13.90
C TYR A 53 5.92 -11.96 12.83
N GLY A 54 6.03 -11.57 11.53
CA GLY A 54 5.90 -12.51 10.41
C GLY A 54 4.48 -13.04 10.25
N THR A 55 4.38 -14.26 9.70
CA THR A 55 3.11 -14.96 9.54
C THR A 55 2.97 -16.12 10.55
N ASP A 56 1.80 -16.77 10.55
CA ASP A 56 1.54 -17.91 11.43
C ASP A 56 2.42 -19.13 11.06
N PRO A 57 2.90 -19.93 12.03
CA PRO A 57 3.68 -21.15 11.76
C PRO A 57 2.98 -22.16 10.85
N ASP A 58 1.66 -22.30 10.93
CA ASP A 58 0.91 -23.21 10.06
C ASP A 58 0.83 -22.69 8.62
N VAL A 59 0.89 -21.37 8.41
CA VAL A 59 1.07 -20.78 7.08
C VAL A 59 2.43 -21.17 6.50
N ILE A 60 3.52 -21.08 7.28
CA ILE A 60 4.86 -21.51 6.84
C ILE A 60 4.87 -23.01 6.55
N LYS A 61 4.24 -23.82 7.38
CA LYS A 61 4.12 -25.28 7.19
C LYS A 61 3.36 -25.63 5.91
N SER A 62 2.34 -24.86 5.54
CA SER A 62 1.57 -25.06 4.31
C SER A 62 2.40 -24.89 3.04
N LEU A 63 3.52 -24.19 3.10
CA LEU A 63 4.47 -24.01 2.00
C LEU A 63 5.40 -25.21 1.80
N GLN A 64 5.40 -26.19 2.72
CA GLN A 64 6.12 -27.42 2.54
C GLN A 64 5.38 -28.30 1.52
N ASN A 65 6.11 -29.02 0.71
CA ASN A 65 5.57 -29.97 -0.28
C ASN A 65 4.73 -29.35 -1.42
N LEU A 66 4.99 -28.08 -1.77
CA LEU A 66 4.39 -27.47 -2.95
C LEU A 66 4.80 -28.20 -4.24
N GLN A 67 3.85 -28.43 -5.12
CA GLN A 67 4.09 -28.97 -6.45
C GLN A 67 4.53 -27.84 -7.41
N THR A 68 5.74 -27.32 -7.19
CA THR A 68 6.27 -26.13 -7.89
C THR A 68 6.46 -26.33 -9.40
N HIS A 69 6.39 -27.57 -9.89
CA HIS A 69 6.49 -27.93 -11.32
C HIS A 69 5.14 -27.86 -12.07
N LEU A 70 4.04 -27.59 -11.37
CA LEU A 70 2.71 -27.42 -11.95
C LEU A 70 2.28 -25.96 -11.95
N TYR A 71 1.59 -25.56 -13.01
CA TYR A 71 0.94 -24.26 -13.05
C TYR A 71 -0.24 -24.17 -12.06
N PRO A 72 -0.46 -23.03 -11.40
CA PRO A 72 -1.65 -22.81 -10.57
C PRO A 72 -2.93 -22.74 -11.43
N ASP A 73 -4.10 -22.77 -10.77
CA ASP A 73 -5.40 -22.65 -11.45
C ASP A 73 -5.59 -21.24 -12.06
N PRO A 74 -5.69 -21.10 -13.40
CA PRO A 74 -5.89 -19.79 -14.03
C PRO A 74 -7.23 -19.13 -13.63
N ASN A 75 -8.22 -19.91 -13.19
CA ASN A 75 -9.53 -19.41 -12.72
C ASN A 75 -9.54 -19.05 -11.24
N GLN A 76 -8.46 -19.31 -10.51
CA GLN A 76 -8.30 -18.96 -9.08
C GLN A 76 -9.44 -19.50 -8.17
N LYS A 77 -10.02 -20.65 -8.50
CA LYS A 77 -11.23 -21.17 -7.81
C LYS A 77 -11.04 -21.32 -6.32
N LYS A 78 -9.91 -21.88 -5.87
CA LYS A 78 -9.64 -22.15 -4.45
C LYS A 78 -9.49 -20.87 -3.66
N ILE A 79 -8.64 -19.94 -4.14
CA ILE A 79 -8.39 -18.67 -3.44
C ILE A 79 -9.63 -17.78 -3.45
N ARG A 80 -10.39 -17.71 -4.56
CA ARG A 80 -11.64 -16.94 -4.62
C ARG A 80 -12.70 -17.45 -3.64
N LEU A 81 -12.81 -18.78 -3.47
CA LEU A 81 -13.69 -19.37 -2.46
C LEU A 81 -13.24 -19.08 -1.03
N ALA A 82 -11.92 -19.13 -0.77
CA ALA A 82 -11.38 -18.77 0.54
C ALA A 82 -11.61 -17.28 0.86
N LEU A 83 -11.37 -16.40 -0.12
CA LEU A 83 -11.66 -14.97 0.00
C LEU A 83 -13.15 -14.71 0.23
N SER A 84 -14.05 -15.45 -0.45
CA SER A 84 -15.50 -15.35 -0.25
C SER A 84 -15.89 -15.68 1.19
N LYS A 85 -15.33 -16.73 1.78
CA LYS A 85 -15.55 -17.07 3.19
C LYS A 85 -15.01 -16.01 4.15
N TYR A 86 -13.88 -15.40 3.79
CA TYR A 86 -13.22 -14.36 4.60
C TYR A 86 -13.98 -13.03 4.59
N THR A 87 -14.43 -12.62 3.41
CA THR A 87 -15.06 -11.31 3.20
C THR A 87 -16.59 -11.33 3.35
N GLY A 88 -17.23 -12.49 3.22
CA GLY A 88 -18.68 -12.61 3.11
C GLY A 88 -19.22 -12.24 1.71
N ILE A 89 -18.36 -11.91 0.76
CA ILE A 89 -18.72 -11.45 -0.59
C ILE A 89 -18.65 -12.63 -1.57
N SER A 90 -19.55 -12.69 -2.57
CA SER A 90 -19.54 -13.75 -3.57
C SER A 90 -18.19 -13.87 -4.27
N SER A 91 -17.75 -15.12 -4.53
CA SER A 91 -16.51 -15.38 -5.27
C SER A 91 -16.49 -14.77 -6.66
N GLU A 92 -17.64 -14.49 -7.26
CA GLU A 92 -17.75 -13.82 -8.58
C GLU A 92 -17.36 -12.35 -8.54
N ASN A 93 -17.37 -11.74 -7.35
CA ASN A 93 -16.99 -10.36 -7.08
C ASN A 93 -15.51 -10.21 -6.63
N LEU A 94 -14.72 -11.30 -6.68
CA LEU A 94 -13.37 -11.38 -6.13
C LEU A 94 -12.36 -11.84 -7.18
N MET A 95 -11.17 -11.20 -7.19
CA MET A 95 -10.02 -11.63 -7.99
C MET A 95 -8.73 -11.48 -7.17
N ALA A 96 -7.89 -12.52 -7.14
CA ALA A 96 -6.56 -12.42 -6.55
C ALA A 96 -5.54 -11.87 -7.57
N GLY A 97 -4.60 -11.04 -7.09
CA GLY A 97 -3.53 -10.46 -7.88
C GLY A 97 -2.16 -10.66 -7.23
N ALA A 98 -1.10 -10.55 -8.03
CA ALA A 98 0.29 -10.54 -7.56
C ALA A 98 0.61 -9.25 -6.79
N GLY A 99 -0.02 -9.10 -5.62
CA GLY A 99 -0.11 -7.87 -4.83
C GLY A 99 -1.18 -6.92 -5.36
N GLY A 100 -1.41 -5.84 -4.62
CA GLY A 100 -2.27 -4.74 -5.07
C GLY A 100 -1.74 -4.06 -6.33
N ASP A 101 -0.42 -4.07 -6.52
CA ASP A 101 0.24 -3.42 -7.65
C ASP A 101 -0.19 -3.98 -9.01
N GLU A 102 -0.35 -5.31 -9.13
CA GLU A 102 -0.88 -5.92 -10.37
C GLU A 102 -2.32 -5.47 -10.63
N ILE A 103 -3.14 -5.40 -9.58
CA ILE A 103 -4.54 -5.00 -9.73
C ILE A 103 -4.63 -3.53 -10.18
N ILE A 104 -3.79 -2.65 -9.61
CA ILE A 104 -3.69 -1.25 -10.04
C ILE A 104 -3.30 -1.18 -11.52
N ASP A 105 -2.29 -1.95 -11.96
CA ASP A 105 -1.86 -1.99 -13.36
C ASP A 105 -2.97 -2.50 -14.30
N LEU A 106 -3.69 -3.55 -13.91
CA LEU A 106 -4.82 -4.08 -14.68
C LEU A 106 -5.97 -3.08 -14.79
N LEU A 107 -6.26 -2.34 -13.71
CA LEU A 107 -7.28 -1.27 -13.73
C LEU A 107 -6.85 -0.12 -14.64
N MET A 108 -5.56 0.26 -14.62
CA MET A 108 -5.04 1.26 -15.56
C MET A 108 -5.21 0.80 -17.00
N ARG A 109 -4.82 -0.43 -17.33
CA ARG A 109 -4.99 -0.99 -18.70
C ARG A 109 -6.44 -1.07 -19.13
N LEU A 110 -7.37 -1.30 -18.20
CA LEU A 110 -8.80 -1.43 -18.50
C LEU A 110 -9.48 -0.09 -18.73
N PHE A 111 -9.12 0.94 -17.96
CA PHE A 111 -9.88 2.19 -17.90
C PHE A 111 -9.15 3.42 -18.45
N VAL A 112 -7.83 3.35 -18.66
CA VAL A 112 -7.03 4.54 -19.00
C VAL A 112 -6.30 4.36 -20.31
N SER A 113 -6.70 5.09 -21.33
CA SER A 113 -5.94 5.27 -22.57
C SER A 113 -4.88 6.38 -22.39
N PRO A 114 -3.82 6.40 -23.22
CA PRO A 114 -2.82 7.47 -23.16
C PRO A 114 -3.47 8.86 -23.28
N GLY A 115 -3.11 9.76 -22.35
CA GLY A 115 -3.65 11.12 -22.25
C GLY A 115 -4.94 11.26 -21.47
N GLU A 116 -5.60 10.17 -21.04
CA GLU A 116 -6.78 10.23 -20.18
C GLU A 116 -6.41 10.53 -18.73
N ILE A 117 -7.36 11.07 -17.98
CA ILE A 117 -7.14 11.63 -16.64
C ILE A 117 -7.31 10.57 -15.56
N VAL A 118 -6.28 10.46 -14.73
CA VAL A 118 -6.26 9.73 -13.46
C VAL A 118 -6.21 10.74 -12.33
N ILE A 119 -7.03 10.58 -11.29
CA ILE A 119 -7.02 11.46 -10.12
C ILE A 119 -6.34 10.73 -8.97
N ASP A 120 -5.39 11.39 -8.31
CA ASP A 120 -4.84 10.99 -7.03
C ASP A 120 -4.94 12.11 -5.99
N CYS A 121 -4.80 11.76 -4.71
CA CYS A 121 -4.95 12.71 -3.61
C CYS A 121 -3.71 12.67 -2.69
N PRO A 122 -2.58 13.26 -3.13
CA PRO A 122 -1.34 13.26 -2.34
C PRO A 122 -1.46 14.13 -1.06
N PRO A 123 -0.59 13.86 -0.08
CA PRO A 123 0.33 12.74 -0.05
C PRO A 123 -0.41 11.41 0.11
N THR A 124 -0.10 10.45 -0.77
CA THR A 124 -0.72 9.12 -0.80
C THR A 124 0.28 8.07 -1.33
N PHE A 125 -0.18 6.84 -1.59
CA PHE A 125 0.69 5.77 -2.10
C PHE A 125 1.15 6.05 -3.53
N GLY A 126 2.45 6.21 -3.72
CA GLY A 126 3.05 6.65 -4.98
C GLY A 126 2.82 5.73 -6.19
N MET A 127 2.37 4.48 -5.98
CA MET A 127 2.10 3.56 -7.09
C MET A 127 0.92 3.97 -7.96
N TYR A 128 -0.01 4.78 -7.46
CA TYR A 128 -1.12 5.26 -8.29
C TYR A 128 -0.61 6.17 -9.41
N LYS A 129 0.21 7.17 -9.04
CA LYS A 129 0.87 8.03 -10.01
C LYS A 129 1.82 7.24 -10.91
N PHE A 130 2.65 6.36 -10.33
CA PHE A 130 3.60 5.52 -11.04
C PHE A 130 2.91 4.69 -12.14
N SER A 131 1.84 3.97 -11.80
CA SER A 131 1.10 3.13 -12.75
C SER A 131 0.36 3.95 -13.81
N SER A 132 -0.13 5.16 -13.45
CA SER A 132 -0.71 6.10 -14.41
C SER A 132 0.32 6.55 -15.44
N ASP A 133 1.50 6.97 -14.99
CA ASP A 133 2.59 7.40 -15.87
C ASP A 133 3.03 6.26 -16.82
N LEU A 134 3.11 5.01 -16.30
CA LEU A 134 3.39 3.82 -17.12
C LEU A 134 2.35 3.58 -18.22
N SER A 135 1.10 3.91 -17.95
CA SER A 135 -0.01 3.76 -18.92
C SER A 135 -0.14 4.94 -19.86
N GLY A 136 0.72 5.96 -19.74
CA GLY A 136 0.63 7.21 -20.49
C GLY A 136 -0.56 8.10 -20.08
N GLY A 137 -1.16 7.85 -18.93
CA GLY A 137 -2.23 8.67 -18.37
C GLY A 137 -1.73 10.03 -17.88
N LYS A 138 -2.66 10.97 -17.71
CA LYS A 138 -2.39 12.28 -17.10
C LYS A 138 -2.88 12.29 -15.67
N VAL A 139 -1.98 12.47 -14.70
CA VAL A 139 -2.37 12.57 -13.29
C VAL A 139 -2.82 13.99 -12.95
N ILE A 140 -4.00 14.12 -12.38
CA ILE A 140 -4.44 15.33 -11.67
C ILE A 140 -4.30 15.02 -10.18
N SER A 141 -3.30 15.65 -9.54
CA SER A 141 -3.07 15.54 -8.12
C SER A 141 -3.90 16.59 -7.38
N ILE A 142 -4.79 16.14 -6.50
CA ILE A 142 -5.62 17.00 -5.65
C ILE A 142 -5.06 16.88 -4.23
N GLU A 143 -4.28 17.90 -3.85
CA GLU A 143 -3.62 17.93 -2.54
C GLU A 143 -4.64 17.86 -1.40
N ARG A 144 -4.27 17.13 -0.34
CA ARG A 144 -5.01 17.13 0.93
C ARG A 144 -4.73 18.42 1.70
N ASP A 145 -5.65 18.78 2.59
CA ASP A 145 -5.48 19.94 3.48
C ASP A 145 -4.40 19.69 4.58
N GLU A 146 -4.20 20.65 5.45
CA GLU A 146 -3.23 20.58 6.57
C GLU A 146 -3.55 19.49 7.61
N TYR A 147 -4.80 19.01 7.64
CA TYR A 147 -5.27 17.89 8.46
C TYR A 147 -5.36 16.58 7.67
N TRP A 148 -4.90 16.59 6.44
CA TRP A 148 -4.92 15.47 5.49
C TRP A 148 -6.33 15.04 5.04
N ASN A 149 -7.32 15.93 5.13
CA ASN A 149 -8.63 15.69 4.57
C ASN A 149 -8.62 15.84 3.05
N LEU A 150 -9.57 15.19 2.39
CA LEU A 150 -9.76 15.31 0.94
C LEU A 150 -10.44 16.64 0.60
N ASP A 151 -9.98 17.30 -0.46
CA ASP A 151 -10.70 18.43 -1.08
C ASP A 151 -11.82 17.86 -1.96
N LEU A 152 -12.96 17.56 -1.33
CA LEU A 152 -14.10 16.92 -2.01
C LEU A 152 -14.63 17.77 -3.17
N GLU A 153 -14.64 19.09 -3.04
CA GLU A 153 -15.15 19.99 -4.08
C GLU A 153 -14.32 19.85 -5.37
N LYS A 154 -12.99 19.92 -5.23
CA LYS A 154 -12.08 19.71 -6.38
C LYS A 154 -12.17 18.29 -6.93
N ILE A 155 -12.33 17.27 -6.08
CA ILE A 155 -12.52 15.90 -6.53
C ILE A 155 -13.77 15.80 -7.40
N LEU A 156 -14.93 16.28 -6.94
CA LEU A 156 -16.19 16.24 -7.68
C LEU A 156 -16.11 17.03 -9.00
N GLN A 157 -15.42 18.16 -9.01
CA GLN A 157 -15.20 18.94 -10.23
C GLN A 157 -14.39 18.15 -11.27
N ASN A 158 -13.28 17.53 -10.86
CA ASN A 158 -12.38 16.80 -11.77
C ASN A 158 -12.91 15.42 -12.14
N SER A 159 -13.78 14.82 -11.33
CA SER A 159 -14.42 13.53 -11.62
C SER A 159 -15.26 13.54 -12.90
N LYS A 160 -15.71 14.71 -13.35
CA LYS A 160 -16.48 14.87 -14.61
C LYS A 160 -15.66 14.50 -15.86
N THR A 161 -14.35 14.61 -15.81
CA THR A 161 -13.44 14.31 -16.92
C THR A 161 -12.45 13.19 -16.60
N GLY A 162 -12.30 12.85 -15.32
CA GLY A 162 -11.48 11.75 -14.87
C GLY A 162 -12.04 10.38 -15.22
N LYS A 163 -11.18 9.41 -15.44
CA LYS A 163 -11.55 8.00 -15.68
C LYS A 163 -11.57 7.18 -14.42
N ILE A 164 -10.60 7.43 -13.56
CA ILE A 164 -10.37 6.66 -12.34
C ILE A 164 -9.81 7.59 -11.27
N ILE A 165 -10.21 7.36 -10.02
CA ILE A 165 -9.64 7.99 -8.83
C ILE A 165 -9.20 6.92 -7.85
N PHE A 166 -8.01 7.09 -7.26
CA PHE A 166 -7.49 6.23 -6.21
C PHE A 166 -7.51 6.95 -4.86
N ILE A 167 -8.10 6.30 -3.86
CA ILE A 167 -8.12 6.79 -2.48
C ILE A 167 -7.75 5.64 -1.55
N ALA A 168 -6.61 5.76 -0.87
CA ALA A 168 -6.25 4.79 0.18
C ALA A 168 -7.03 5.07 1.47
N SER A 169 -7.54 4.01 2.12
CA SER A 169 -8.31 4.08 3.36
C SER A 169 -8.07 2.84 4.24
N PRO A 170 -7.26 2.96 5.28
CA PRO A 170 -6.45 4.10 5.74
C PRO A 170 -5.41 4.58 4.74
N ASN A 171 -5.25 5.90 4.62
CA ASN A 171 -4.29 6.48 3.70
C ASN A 171 -2.84 6.29 4.17
N ASN A 172 -1.95 6.05 3.26
CA ASN A 172 -0.50 6.00 3.48
C ASN A 172 0.13 7.24 2.82
N PRO A 173 0.79 8.17 3.56
CA PRO A 173 1.32 7.97 4.92
C PRO A 173 0.49 8.56 6.08
N THR A 174 -0.67 9.14 5.85
CA THR A 174 -1.36 10.00 6.83
C THR A 174 -2.25 9.23 7.83
N GLY A 175 -2.66 8.00 7.51
CA GLY A 175 -3.36 7.09 8.42
C GLY A 175 -4.88 7.33 8.57
N ASN A 176 -5.43 8.37 7.98
CA ASN A 176 -6.87 8.68 8.02
C ASN A 176 -7.69 7.79 7.08
N VAL A 177 -8.97 7.64 7.39
CA VAL A 177 -9.91 6.81 6.64
C VAL A 177 -10.86 7.66 5.80
N LEU A 178 -11.38 7.07 4.72
CA LEU A 178 -12.44 7.65 3.89
C LEU A 178 -13.80 7.33 4.53
N ASP A 179 -14.62 8.33 4.75
CA ASP A 179 -16.00 8.13 5.21
C ASP A 179 -16.94 7.75 4.05
N GLU A 180 -18.02 7.05 4.40
CA GLU A 180 -18.97 6.52 3.42
C GLU A 180 -19.70 7.63 2.64
N GLN A 181 -20.04 8.75 3.28
CA GLN A 181 -20.76 9.84 2.61
C GLN A 181 -19.90 10.48 1.53
N THR A 182 -18.62 10.69 1.82
CA THR A 182 -17.64 11.18 0.86
C THR A 182 -17.46 10.20 -0.30
N ALA A 183 -17.34 8.89 -0.01
CA ALA A 183 -17.24 7.85 -1.03
C ALA A 183 -18.47 7.85 -1.96
N LYS A 184 -19.69 7.87 -1.41
CA LYS A 184 -20.94 7.91 -2.19
C LYS A 184 -21.02 9.14 -3.10
N LYS A 185 -20.67 10.33 -2.61
CA LYS A 185 -20.65 11.55 -3.44
C LYS A 185 -19.69 11.43 -4.64
N ILE A 186 -18.55 10.76 -4.45
CA ILE A 186 -17.61 10.52 -5.55
C ILE A 186 -18.18 9.49 -6.51
N LEU A 187 -18.74 8.39 -6.03
CA LEU A 187 -19.36 7.34 -6.84
C LEU A 187 -20.52 7.85 -7.68
N ASP A 188 -21.34 8.76 -7.13
CA ASP A 188 -22.48 9.40 -7.82
C ASP A 188 -22.06 10.23 -9.04
N THR A 189 -20.78 10.60 -9.17
CA THR A 189 -20.26 11.26 -10.37
C THR A 189 -20.10 10.32 -11.56
N GLY A 190 -20.13 9.00 -11.33
CA GLY A 190 -19.89 7.96 -12.34
C GLY A 190 -18.42 7.63 -12.60
N ILE A 191 -17.46 8.32 -11.96
CA ILE A 191 -16.04 7.97 -12.07
C ILE A 191 -15.78 6.59 -11.42
N LEU A 192 -14.81 5.83 -11.93
CA LEU A 192 -14.36 4.63 -11.23
C LEU A 192 -13.62 5.04 -9.96
N LEU A 193 -14.15 4.69 -8.81
CA LEU A 193 -13.49 4.87 -7.51
C LEU A 193 -12.78 3.57 -7.12
N VAL A 194 -11.47 3.66 -6.89
CA VAL A 194 -10.66 2.57 -6.32
C VAL A 194 -10.30 2.95 -4.90
N ILE A 195 -10.82 2.20 -3.93
CA ILE A 195 -10.49 2.37 -2.52
C ILE A 195 -9.46 1.30 -2.14
N ASP A 196 -8.26 1.75 -1.76
CA ASP A 196 -7.21 0.84 -1.31
C ASP A 196 -7.31 0.63 0.20
N GLU A 197 -7.87 -0.51 0.58
CA GLU A 197 -8.06 -0.97 1.96
C GLU A 197 -6.91 -1.89 2.44
N THR A 198 -5.68 -1.69 1.97
CA THR A 198 -4.50 -2.49 2.37
C THR A 198 -4.29 -2.56 3.89
N TYR A 199 -4.83 -1.60 4.64
CA TYR A 199 -4.75 -1.54 6.10
C TYR A 199 -6.10 -1.82 6.80
N PHE A 200 -7.04 -2.47 6.11
CA PHE A 200 -8.38 -2.76 6.62
C PHE A 200 -8.37 -3.45 7.98
N GLU A 201 -7.54 -4.48 8.17
CA GLU A 201 -7.51 -5.27 9.39
C GLU A 201 -7.00 -4.48 10.62
N PHE A 202 -6.35 -3.33 10.39
CA PHE A 202 -5.92 -2.41 11.45
C PHE A 202 -7.00 -1.38 11.80
N SER A 203 -7.83 -0.98 10.84
CA SER A 203 -8.90 0.01 11.04
C SER A 203 -10.23 -0.63 11.45
N GLY A 204 -10.50 -1.83 10.95
CA GLY A 204 -11.81 -2.48 11.04
C GLY A 204 -12.89 -1.80 10.19
N ILE A 205 -12.52 -0.80 9.37
CA ILE A 205 -13.47 -0.01 8.55
C ILE A 205 -13.33 -0.40 7.09
N SER A 206 -14.45 -0.78 6.47
CA SER A 206 -14.52 -1.13 5.05
C SER A 206 -15.75 -0.53 4.38
N LEU A 207 -15.59 -0.15 3.13
CA LEU A 207 -16.68 0.29 2.26
C LEU A 207 -17.04 -0.75 1.19
N SER A 208 -16.60 -2.00 1.37
CA SER A 208 -16.83 -3.07 0.38
C SER A 208 -18.31 -3.44 0.19
N HIS A 209 -19.18 -3.15 1.16
CA HIS A 209 -20.63 -3.35 1.03
C HIS A 209 -21.25 -2.47 -0.08
N LEU A 210 -20.63 -1.34 -0.41
CA LEU A 210 -21.12 -0.44 -1.46
C LEU A 210 -21.05 -1.02 -2.88
N ILE A 211 -20.35 -2.16 -3.09
CA ILE A 211 -20.34 -2.82 -4.41
C ILE A 211 -21.71 -3.34 -4.84
N GLU A 212 -22.65 -3.51 -3.89
CA GLU A 212 -24.02 -3.89 -4.17
C GLU A 212 -24.83 -2.74 -4.78
N GLU A 213 -24.45 -1.48 -4.47
CA GLU A 213 -25.11 -0.26 -4.96
C GLU A 213 -24.38 0.35 -6.15
N TYR A 214 -23.03 0.20 -6.24
CA TYR A 214 -22.18 0.92 -7.17
C TYR A 214 -21.32 -0.01 -8.03
N GLU A 215 -21.63 -0.13 -9.32
CA GLU A 215 -20.80 -0.91 -10.27
C GLU A 215 -19.42 -0.27 -10.50
N ASN A 216 -19.27 1.05 -10.28
CA ASN A 216 -18.05 1.83 -10.46
C ASN A 216 -17.18 1.91 -9.20
N LEU A 217 -17.28 0.91 -8.33
CA LEU A 217 -16.42 0.76 -7.14
C LEU A 217 -15.53 -0.49 -7.26
N VAL A 218 -14.24 -0.30 -6.95
CA VAL A 218 -13.30 -1.41 -6.70
C VAL A 218 -12.61 -1.20 -5.37
N ILE A 219 -12.59 -2.23 -4.53
CA ILE A 219 -11.83 -2.26 -3.28
C ILE A 219 -10.59 -3.10 -3.49
N LEU A 220 -9.42 -2.60 -3.10
CA LEU A 220 -8.17 -3.35 -3.06
C LEU A 220 -7.84 -3.76 -1.63
N ARG A 221 -7.37 -5.00 -1.43
CA ARG A 221 -6.86 -5.49 -0.15
C ARG A 221 -5.59 -6.31 -0.34
N SER A 222 -4.82 -6.46 0.72
CA SER A 222 -3.51 -7.09 0.67
C SER A 222 -3.25 -8.00 1.87
N PHE A 223 -2.55 -9.11 1.64
CA PHE A 223 -1.99 -9.95 2.71
C PHE A 223 -0.61 -9.48 3.20
N SER A 224 -0.07 -8.42 2.59
CA SER A 224 1.29 -7.95 2.89
C SER A 224 1.46 -7.45 4.33
N LYS A 225 0.40 -6.87 4.93
CA LYS A 225 0.53 -6.15 6.20
C LYS A 225 0.03 -6.98 7.38
N TRP A 226 -1.24 -7.35 7.39
CA TRP A 226 -1.83 -8.09 8.50
C TRP A 226 -1.33 -9.54 8.58
N ALA A 227 -1.19 -10.22 7.44
CA ALA A 227 -0.83 -11.62 7.38
C ALA A 227 0.69 -11.88 7.33
N GLY A 228 1.52 -10.83 7.23
CA GLY A 228 2.98 -10.97 7.15
C GLY A 228 3.48 -11.64 5.87
N LEU A 229 2.74 -11.51 4.75
CA LEU A 229 3.04 -12.16 3.47
C LEU A 229 3.57 -11.18 2.41
N ALA A 230 4.19 -10.07 2.80
CA ALA A 230 4.69 -9.05 1.87
C ALA A 230 5.61 -9.63 0.78
N GLY A 231 6.48 -10.57 1.15
CA GLY A 231 7.42 -11.21 0.22
C GLY A 231 6.77 -12.17 -0.79
N LEU A 232 5.56 -12.66 -0.53
CA LEU A 232 4.84 -13.55 -1.43
C LEU A 232 4.02 -12.83 -2.49
N ARG A 233 3.87 -11.48 -2.36
CA ARG A 233 3.18 -10.67 -3.35
C ARG A 233 1.76 -11.17 -3.62
N ILE A 234 0.86 -11.07 -2.64
CA ILE A 234 -0.54 -11.48 -2.78
C ILE A 234 -1.48 -10.41 -2.24
N GLY A 235 -2.45 -10.03 -3.07
CA GLY A 235 -3.56 -9.13 -2.76
C GLY A 235 -4.81 -9.56 -3.50
N TYR A 236 -5.90 -8.83 -3.35
CA TYR A 236 -7.14 -9.13 -4.05
C TYR A 236 -7.99 -7.87 -4.28
N ALA A 237 -8.80 -7.92 -5.33
CA ALA A 237 -9.82 -6.95 -5.66
C ALA A 237 -11.20 -7.47 -5.29
N ILE A 238 -12.06 -6.55 -4.87
CA ILE A 238 -13.50 -6.73 -4.69
C ILE A 238 -14.19 -5.70 -5.60
N GLY A 239 -15.14 -6.12 -6.41
CA GLY A 239 -15.86 -5.20 -7.31
C GLY A 239 -17.09 -5.83 -7.92
N SER A 240 -17.78 -5.10 -8.79
CA SER A 240 -18.91 -5.67 -9.53
C SER A 240 -18.49 -6.88 -10.35
N THR A 241 -19.37 -7.86 -10.50
CA THR A 241 -19.13 -9.07 -11.31
C THR A 241 -18.64 -8.72 -12.72
N LYS A 242 -19.13 -7.63 -13.29
CA LYS A 242 -18.74 -7.14 -14.61
C LYS A 242 -17.25 -6.75 -14.66
N ILE A 243 -16.79 -5.92 -13.70
CA ILE A 243 -15.38 -5.51 -13.62
C ILE A 243 -14.49 -6.72 -13.35
N ILE A 244 -14.86 -7.56 -12.36
CA ILE A 244 -14.06 -8.73 -12.01
C ILE A 244 -13.93 -9.70 -13.18
N ASN A 245 -14.99 -9.95 -13.94
CA ASN A 245 -14.92 -10.82 -15.12
C ASN A 245 -13.96 -10.29 -16.19
N ILE A 246 -13.97 -8.97 -16.44
CA ILE A 246 -13.03 -8.37 -17.39
C ILE A 246 -11.58 -8.46 -16.87
N LEU A 247 -11.35 -8.13 -15.58
CA LEU A 247 -10.03 -8.28 -14.97
C LEU A 247 -9.52 -9.73 -15.05
N MET A 248 -10.38 -10.72 -14.80
CA MET A 248 -10.05 -12.14 -14.94
C MET A 248 -9.69 -12.54 -16.39
N GLN A 249 -10.23 -11.86 -17.40
CA GLN A 249 -9.90 -12.10 -18.80
C GLN A 249 -8.57 -11.49 -19.22
N ILE A 250 -8.23 -10.29 -18.70
CA ILE A 250 -7.03 -9.54 -19.14
C ILE A 250 -5.79 -9.79 -18.29
N LYS A 251 -5.94 -10.38 -17.08
CA LYS A 251 -4.78 -10.78 -16.26
C LYS A 251 -3.93 -11.83 -16.95
N GLN A 252 -2.67 -11.94 -16.58
CA GLN A 252 -1.84 -13.10 -16.98
C GLN A 252 -2.52 -14.40 -16.54
N PRO A 253 -2.53 -15.47 -17.35
CA PRO A 253 -3.23 -16.71 -17.00
C PRO A 253 -2.87 -17.25 -15.61
N TYR A 254 -1.59 -17.25 -15.27
CA TYR A 254 -1.02 -17.77 -14.01
C TYR A 254 -0.41 -16.64 -13.17
N ASN A 255 -1.15 -15.55 -12.98
CA ASN A 255 -0.67 -14.30 -12.37
C ASN A 255 -0.22 -14.44 -10.92
N ILE A 256 -0.82 -15.34 -10.15
CA ILE A 256 -0.38 -15.63 -8.76
C ILE A 256 0.40 -16.94 -8.74
N ASN A 257 1.52 -16.98 -8.00
CA ASN A 257 2.29 -18.19 -7.84
C ASN A 257 1.66 -19.13 -6.80
N ILE A 258 1.97 -20.42 -6.89
CA ILE A 258 1.38 -21.46 -6.03
C ILE A 258 1.66 -21.24 -4.55
N ALA A 259 2.84 -20.69 -4.19
CA ALA A 259 3.17 -20.40 -2.80
C ALA A 259 2.30 -19.28 -2.24
N ALA A 260 2.05 -18.22 -3.02
CA ALA A 260 1.17 -17.13 -2.66
C ALA A 260 -0.29 -17.59 -2.47
N GLU A 261 -0.80 -18.42 -3.38
CA GLU A 261 -2.15 -18.99 -3.28
C GLU A 261 -2.31 -19.82 -2.00
N VAL A 262 -1.41 -20.77 -1.77
CA VAL A 262 -1.46 -21.69 -0.62
C VAL A 262 -1.31 -20.90 0.69
N ALA A 263 -0.35 -19.97 0.76
CA ALA A 263 -0.14 -19.16 1.96
C ALA A 263 -1.35 -18.26 2.27
N ALA A 264 -1.96 -17.64 1.27
CA ALA A 264 -3.13 -16.80 1.47
C ALA A 264 -4.34 -17.60 1.97
N ILE A 265 -4.59 -18.80 1.41
CA ILE A 265 -5.66 -19.68 1.88
C ILE A 265 -5.40 -20.12 3.32
N SER A 266 -4.15 -20.50 3.66
CA SER A 266 -3.77 -20.86 5.03
C SER A 266 -3.91 -19.66 5.98
N ALA A 267 -3.46 -18.46 5.58
CA ALA A 267 -3.60 -17.25 6.39
C ALA A 267 -5.07 -16.89 6.68
N ILE A 268 -5.98 -17.13 5.73
CA ILE A 268 -7.42 -16.96 5.95
C ILE A 268 -7.92 -17.96 7.00
N ASN A 269 -7.46 -19.19 6.98
CA ASN A 269 -7.84 -20.20 7.98
C ASN A 269 -7.31 -19.88 9.37
N GLU A 270 -6.09 -19.32 9.44
CA GLU A 270 -5.41 -18.90 10.69
C GLU A 270 -5.65 -17.43 11.04
N LYS A 271 -6.68 -16.79 10.47
CA LYS A 271 -6.91 -15.35 10.63
C LYS A 271 -6.97 -14.89 12.07
N ASP A 272 -7.57 -15.69 12.96
CA ASP A 272 -7.75 -15.31 14.36
C ASP A 272 -6.39 -15.19 15.09
N ASN A 273 -5.45 -16.10 14.81
CA ASN A 273 -4.07 -16.04 15.32
C ASN A 273 -3.31 -14.83 14.75
N LEU A 274 -3.47 -14.56 13.44
CA LEU A 274 -2.83 -13.43 12.78
C LEU A 274 -3.38 -12.09 13.27
N LEU A 275 -4.68 -11.99 13.56
CA LEU A 275 -5.30 -10.79 14.12
C LEU A 275 -4.82 -10.47 15.55
N ILE A 276 -4.34 -11.46 16.31
CA ILE A 276 -3.64 -11.21 17.58
C ILE A 276 -2.38 -10.34 17.33
N ASN A 277 -1.62 -10.63 16.27
CA ASN A 277 -0.44 -9.84 15.94
C ASN A 277 -0.81 -8.44 15.43
N VAL A 278 -1.91 -8.30 14.67
CA VAL A 278 -2.48 -6.98 14.30
C VAL A 278 -2.77 -6.15 15.54
N LYS A 279 -3.44 -6.75 16.55
CA LYS A 279 -3.72 -6.07 17.82
C LYS A 279 -2.44 -5.64 18.54
N LYS A 280 -1.42 -6.49 18.62
CA LYS A 280 -0.12 -6.12 19.20
C LYS A 280 0.48 -4.90 18.48
N LEU A 281 0.42 -4.84 17.14
CA LEU A 281 0.94 -3.70 16.37
C LEU A 281 0.13 -2.42 16.63
N ILE A 282 -1.17 -2.51 16.78
CA ILE A 282 -2.03 -1.39 17.18
C ILE A 282 -1.63 -0.91 18.58
N ASP A 283 -1.42 -1.82 19.54
CA ASP A 283 -0.99 -1.48 20.91
C ASP A 283 0.38 -0.75 20.90
N GLN A 284 1.32 -1.17 20.02
CA GLN A 284 2.61 -0.49 19.89
C GLN A 284 2.47 0.91 19.25
N ARG A 285 1.58 1.07 18.27
CA ARG A 285 1.24 2.39 17.75
C ARG A 285 0.71 3.32 18.85
N ILE A 286 -0.23 2.83 19.66
CA ILE A 286 -0.81 3.59 20.79
C ILE A 286 0.29 3.92 21.82
N LYS A 287 1.20 2.99 22.12
CA LYS A 287 2.34 3.24 23.01
C LYS A 287 3.22 4.39 22.51
N LEU A 288 3.51 4.42 21.20
CA LEU A 288 4.28 5.51 20.59
C LEU A 288 3.50 6.82 20.64
N GLN A 289 2.18 6.82 20.39
CA GLN A 289 1.31 7.99 20.51
C GLN A 289 1.37 8.57 21.93
N ASN A 290 1.21 7.71 22.95
CA ASN A 290 1.26 8.14 24.36
C ASN A 290 2.61 8.78 24.73
N PHE A 291 3.72 8.24 24.20
CA PHE A 291 5.04 8.89 24.39
C PHE A 291 5.10 10.26 23.72
N ILE A 292 4.66 10.39 22.47
CA ILE A 292 4.67 11.66 21.74
C ILE A 292 3.79 12.69 22.44
N ASP A 293 2.66 12.27 23.02
CA ASP A 293 1.79 13.14 23.80
C ASP A 293 2.48 13.76 25.03
N THR A 294 3.53 13.14 25.56
CA THR A 294 4.37 13.70 26.61
C THR A 294 5.44 14.67 26.10
N SER A 295 5.64 14.74 24.80
CA SER A 295 6.68 15.51 24.11
C SER A 295 6.11 16.43 23.02
N LYS A 296 4.87 16.93 23.21
CA LYS A 296 4.09 17.70 22.21
C LYS A 296 4.79 18.97 21.71
N ASP A 297 5.67 19.55 22.52
CA ASP A 297 6.41 20.75 22.13
C ASP A 297 7.47 20.48 21.06
N LYS A 298 7.86 19.23 20.84
CA LYS A 298 8.94 18.80 19.92
C LYS A 298 8.44 17.92 18.81
N ILE A 299 7.53 16.98 19.10
CA ILE A 299 6.98 16.03 18.14
C ILE A 299 5.45 16.09 18.22
N MET A 300 4.81 16.07 17.07
CA MET A 300 3.39 15.80 16.94
C MET A 300 3.17 14.58 16.01
N PHE A 301 2.05 13.92 16.17
CA PHE A 301 1.62 12.85 15.26
C PHE A 301 0.25 13.17 14.66
N PHE A 302 -0.03 12.57 13.52
CA PHE A 302 -1.37 12.58 12.93
C PHE A 302 -2.10 11.28 13.30
N PRO A 303 -3.38 11.35 13.72
CA PRO A 303 -4.16 10.16 14.06
C PRO A 303 -4.16 9.14 12.93
N SER A 304 -3.90 7.88 13.26
CA SER A 304 -3.77 6.81 12.26
C SER A 304 -4.60 5.60 12.61
N SER A 305 -5.27 5.04 11.61
CA SER A 305 -5.98 3.76 11.67
C SER A 305 -5.20 2.61 11.00
N ALA A 306 -3.90 2.82 10.67
CA ALA A 306 -3.02 1.83 10.06
C ALA A 306 -1.97 1.28 11.06
N ASN A 307 -0.97 0.53 10.58
CA ASN A 307 0.14 0.04 11.39
C ASN A 307 1.35 1.00 11.39
N PHE A 308 1.12 2.28 11.35
CA PHE A 308 2.15 3.31 11.38
C PHE A 308 1.62 4.63 11.93
N LEU A 309 2.53 5.55 12.24
CA LEU A 309 2.24 6.96 12.51
C LEU A 309 3.01 7.84 11.54
N LEU A 310 2.39 8.91 11.07
CA LEU A 310 3.08 10.04 10.50
C LEU A 310 3.39 11.02 11.64
N CYS A 311 4.67 11.29 11.85
CA CYS A 311 5.18 12.16 12.92
C CYS A 311 5.85 13.38 12.29
N ARG A 312 5.52 14.57 12.80
CA ARG A 312 6.13 15.85 12.43
C ARG A 312 7.03 16.32 13.56
N PHE A 313 8.23 16.77 13.22
CA PHE A 313 9.22 17.28 14.16
C PHE A 313 9.33 18.80 13.99
N ARG A 314 9.33 19.56 15.10
CA ARG A 314 9.33 21.02 15.03
C ARG A 314 10.70 21.62 14.72
N ASP A 315 11.74 21.03 15.30
CA ASP A 315 13.10 21.57 15.26
C ASP A 315 14.01 20.82 14.24
N PHE A 316 13.46 19.82 13.55
CA PHE A 316 14.19 18.94 12.62
C PHE A 316 13.41 18.73 11.34
N SER A 317 14.13 18.65 10.23
CA SER A 317 13.59 18.10 8.98
C SER A 317 13.43 16.57 9.06
N GLY A 318 12.60 16.03 8.19
CA GLY A 318 12.45 14.57 8.06
C GLY A 318 13.76 13.88 7.65
N ASP A 319 14.64 14.57 6.90
CA ASP A 319 15.96 14.05 6.54
C ASP A 319 16.86 13.94 7.75
N GLU A 320 16.95 14.98 8.60
CA GLU A 320 17.77 14.97 9.81
C GLU A 320 17.30 13.87 10.79
N ILE A 321 16.01 13.72 11.01
CA ILE A 321 15.46 12.64 11.85
C ILE A 321 15.75 11.26 11.26
N TYR A 322 15.62 11.12 9.94
CA TYR A 322 15.97 9.86 9.26
C TYR A 322 17.44 9.51 9.47
N ASP A 323 18.35 10.47 9.30
CA ASP A 323 19.79 10.26 9.45
C ASP A 323 20.14 9.89 10.90
N GLU A 324 19.66 10.65 11.90
CA GLU A 324 19.89 10.38 13.33
C GLU A 324 19.41 8.98 13.73
N LEU A 325 18.22 8.56 13.29
CA LEU A 325 17.69 7.25 13.57
C LEU A 325 18.46 6.15 12.82
N SER A 326 18.79 6.37 11.56
CA SER A 326 19.49 5.39 10.73
C SER A 326 20.90 5.09 11.26
N TYR A 327 21.65 6.09 11.75
CA TYR A 327 22.93 5.88 12.44
C TYR A 327 22.79 5.05 13.71
N LYS A 328 21.62 5.05 14.36
CA LYS A 328 21.31 4.17 15.50
C LYS A 328 20.75 2.81 15.09
N GLY A 329 20.73 2.51 13.78
CA GLY A 329 20.20 1.24 13.25
C GLY A 329 18.67 1.17 13.20
N ILE A 330 17.97 2.31 13.31
CA ILE A 330 16.51 2.40 13.26
C ILE A 330 16.12 3.09 11.95
N PHE A 331 15.45 2.36 11.06
CA PHE A 331 15.07 2.88 9.74
C PHE A 331 13.57 3.19 9.70
N VAL A 332 13.25 4.46 9.43
CA VAL A 332 11.90 5.01 9.23
C VAL A 332 11.72 5.45 7.79
N ARG A 333 10.54 5.92 7.39
CA ARG A 333 10.31 6.45 6.03
C ARG A 333 10.30 7.97 6.06
N LYS A 334 11.20 8.60 5.29
CA LYS A 334 11.19 10.02 4.95
C LYS A 334 10.53 10.23 3.59
N PHE A 335 10.21 11.47 3.25
CA PHE A 335 9.45 11.83 2.06
C PHE A 335 10.06 13.03 1.35
N SER A 336 9.97 13.03 0.02
CA SER A 336 10.32 14.18 -0.83
C SER A 336 9.14 15.12 -1.11
N HIS A 337 7.92 14.76 -0.69
CA HIS A 337 6.73 15.59 -0.88
C HIS A 337 6.84 16.88 -0.04
N PHE A 338 6.57 18.04 -0.66
CA PHE A 338 6.77 19.36 -0.03
C PHE A 338 6.03 19.54 1.31
N ALA A 339 4.85 18.93 1.47
CA ALA A 339 4.06 18.99 2.70
C ALA A 339 4.55 18.04 3.82
N LEU A 340 5.58 17.23 3.55
CA LEU A 340 6.09 16.19 4.45
C LEU A 340 7.60 16.32 4.73
N THR A 341 8.21 17.45 4.40
CA THR A 341 9.67 17.68 4.54
C THR A 341 10.13 17.69 6.00
N ASP A 342 9.23 17.95 6.94
CA ASP A 342 9.43 17.91 8.39
C ASP A 342 8.81 16.66 9.05
N CYS A 343 8.46 15.66 8.23
CA CYS A 343 7.77 14.46 8.67
C CYS A 343 8.57 13.18 8.39
N VAL A 344 8.40 12.20 9.27
CA VAL A 344 8.75 10.80 9.00
C VAL A 344 7.56 9.91 9.32
N ARG A 345 7.38 8.82 8.55
CA ARG A 345 6.43 7.77 8.88
C ARG A 345 7.14 6.65 9.61
N ILE A 346 6.63 6.32 10.79
CA ILE A 346 7.16 5.29 11.68
C ILE A 346 6.19 4.12 11.69
N SER A 347 6.61 2.96 11.20
CA SER A 347 5.83 1.71 11.25
C SER A 347 5.76 1.18 12.67
N SER A 348 4.67 0.48 13.03
CA SER A 348 4.58 -0.24 14.30
C SER A 348 5.58 -1.40 14.34
N GLY A 349 6.40 -1.45 15.39
CA GLY A 349 7.36 -2.53 15.65
C GLY A 349 6.86 -3.55 16.66
N THR A 350 7.74 -4.45 17.08
CA THR A 350 7.53 -5.25 18.31
C THR A 350 7.67 -4.36 19.54
N SER A 351 7.28 -4.87 20.73
CA SER A 351 7.40 -4.09 21.97
C SER A 351 8.84 -3.61 22.20
N ASN A 352 9.83 -4.49 22.04
CA ASN A 352 11.24 -4.16 22.21
C ASN A 352 11.72 -3.10 21.19
N GLN A 353 11.28 -3.21 19.91
CA GLN A 353 11.62 -2.25 18.87
C GLN A 353 11.01 -0.86 19.17
N THR A 354 9.77 -0.83 19.66
CA THR A 354 9.09 0.40 20.06
C THR A 354 9.78 1.04 21.28
N ASP A 355 10.18 0.25 22.26
CA ASP A 355 10.91 0.75 23.43
C ASP A 355 12.25 1.37 23.04
N THR A 356 13.03 0.66 22.23
CA THR A 356 14.31 1.16 21.71
C THR A 356 14.14 2.46 20.93
N LEU A 357 13.11 2.54 20.03
CA LEU A 357 12.80 3.76 19.30
C LEU A 357 12.47 4.92 20.25
N ILE A 358 11.61 4.69 21.25
CA ILE A 358 11.20 5.71 22.22
C ILE A 358 12.43 6.23 23.00
N ASP A 359 13.33 5.35 23.42
CA ASP A 359 14.54 5.76 24.16
C ASP A 359 15.49 6.59 23.28
N VAL A 360 15.61 6.26 22.00
CA VAL A 360 16.38 7.08 21.05
C VAL A 360 15.69 8.44 20.80
N LEU A 361 14.38 8.46 20.60
CA LEU A 361 13.62 9.70 20.38
C LEU A 361 13.71 10.64 21.57
N LYS A 362 13.66 10.15 22.83
CA LYS A 362 13.88 10.97 24.04
C LYS A 362 15.19 11.73 23.97
N ASN A 363 16.28 11.10 23.50
CA ASN A 363 17.59 11.73 23.41
C ASN A 363 17.68 12.74 22.25
N ILE A 364 16.92 12.56 21.18
CA ILE A 364 16.89 13.49 20.04
C ILE A 364 16.13 14.76 20.40
N VAL A 365 15.04 14.64 21.17
CA VAL A 365 14.14 15.76 21.48
C VAL A 365 14.35 16.37 22.87
N SER A 366 15.35 15.87 23.65
CA SER A 366 15.77 16.51 24.90
C SER A 366 16.57 17.78 24.61
#